data_73f1b632762d3e4b58d87858ad9c2119
#
_entry.id   73f1b632762d3e4b58d87858ad9c2119
#
_cell.length_a   1.000
_cell.length_b   1.000
_cell.length_c   1.000
_cell.angle_alpha   90.00
_cell.angle_beta   90.00
_cell.angle_gamma   90.00
#
_symmetry.space_group_name_H-M   'P 1'
#
loop_
_entity.id
_entity.type
_entity.pdbx_description
1 polymer ?
#
loop_
_entity_poly.entity_id
_entity_poly.type
_entity_poly.pdbx_seq_one_letter_code
_entity_poly.pdbx_strand_id
1 'polypeptide(L)'
;MTQLFTGLRGGDDARAEDVDLYLQILDELWAPSTTGNVFAARMEALEEFPELQPFEEGLVDAADIYAFYAVLCMRYAVLCRANGDPEDVVRCAHACLTAMGQLDRNIPLGAFSEDEDRSQHQILLGDPTSGESLLRLRKIDRDASRERLLAVKSRLRK
;
A
#
# COMPACT_ATOMS: atom_id res chain seq x y z
N MET A 1 -2.82 1.06 2.97
CA MET A 1 -1.57 1.66 2.39
C MET A 1 -1.85 2.57 1.21
N THR A 2 -2.92 2.35 0.46
CA THR A 2 -3.22 3.00 -0.82
C THR A 2 -3.24 4.53 -0.80
N GLN A 3 -3.89 5.16 0.18
CA GLN A 3 -3.91 6.63 0.27
C GLN A 3 -2.64 7.26 0.87
N LEU A 4 -1.74 6.46 1.42
CA LEU A 4 -0.47 7.00 1.94
C LEU A 4 0.39 7.54 0.79
N PHE A 5 0.62 6.73 -0.25
CA PHE A 5 1.41 7.17 -1.41
C PHE A 5 0.79 8.40 -2.06
N THR A 6 -0.46 8.29 -2.51
CA THR A 6 -1.14 9.39 -3.23
C THR A 6 -1.29 10.65 -2.38
N GLY A 7 -1.51 10.51 -1.09
CA GLY A 7 -1.64 11.64 -0.18
C GLY A 7 -0.33 12.31 0.22
N LEU A 8 0.80 11.60 0.11
CA LEU A 8 2.14 12.12 0.39
C LEU A 8 2.81 12.69 -0.87
N ARG A 9 2.52 12.12 -2.06
CA ARG A 9 3.13 12.49 -3.34
C ARG A 9 2.22 13.31 -4.26
N GLY A 10 0.90 13.26 -4.07
CA GLY A 10 -0.08 13.91 -4.94
C GLY A 10 -0.09 15.45 -4.95
N GLY A 11 0.77 16.10 -4.18
CA GLY A 11 1.00 17.55 -4.23
C GLY A 11 2.29 17.94 -4.95
N ASP A 12 3.01 16.97 -5.51
CA ASP A 12 4.26 17.16 -6.25
C ASP A 12 4.00 16.88 -7.74
N ASP A 13 4.01 17.93 -8.56
CA ASP A 13 3.78 17.84 -10.00
C ASP A 13 4.80 16.92 -10.70
N ALA A 14 6.03 16.84 -10.18
CA ALA A 14 7.04 15.94 -10.71
C ALA A 14 6.71 14.44 -10.49
N ARG A 15 5.80 14.14 -9.60
CA ARG A 15 5.36 12.79 -9.25
C ARG A 15 3.95 12.45 -9.78
N ALA A 16 3.35 13.31 -10.59
CA ALA A 16 1.98 13.13 -11.08
C ALA A 16 1.82 11.83 -11.87
N GLU A 17 2.75 11.50 -12.75
CA GLU A 17 2.73 10.27 -13.56
C GLU A 17 2.83 9.01 -12.67
N ASP A 18 3.66 9.03 -11.63
CA ASP A 18 3.78 7.93 -10.67
C ASP A 18 2.49 7.74 -9.85
N VAL A 19 1.86 8.84 -9.45
CA VAL A 19 0.57 8.80 -8.73
C VAL A 19 -0.52 8.20 -9.61
N ASP A 20 -0.59 8.61 -10.88
CA ASP A 20 -1.57 8.10 -11.84
C ASP A 20 -1.34 6.60 -12.11
N LEU A 21 -0.09 6.18 -12.32
CA LEU A 21 0.27 4.77 -12.49
C LEU A 21 -0.08 3.95 -11.25
N TYR A 22 0.22 4.47 -10.06
CA TYR A 22 -0.12 3.80 -8.80
C TYR A 22 -1.63 3.58 -8.65
N LEU A 23 -2.45 4.59 -8.98
CA LEU A 23 -3.91 4.49 -8.96
C LEU A 23 -4.43 3.50 -9.99
N GLN A 24 -3.86 3.49 -11.20
CA GLN A 24 -4.22 2.52 -12.25
C GLN A 24 -3.93 1.09 -11.79
N ILE A 25 -2.75 0.82 -11.23
CA ILE A 25 -2.39 -0.51 -10.72
C ILE A 25 -3.34 -0.93 -9.60
N LEU A 26 -3.70 -0.01 -8.71
CA LEU A 26 -4.64 -0.28 -7.63
C LEU A 26 -6.01 -0.72 -8.18
N ASP A 27 -6.53 -0.01 -9.19
CA ASP A 27 -7.81 -0.37 -9.81
C ASP A 27 -7.73 -1.74 -10.50
N GLU A 28 -6.63 -2.05 -11.17
CA GLU A 28 -6.37 -3.35 -11.79
C GLU A 28 -6.29 -4.50 -10.76
N LEU A 29 -5.69 -4.25 -9.58
CA LEU A 29 -5.64 -5.23 -8.49
C LEU A 29 -7.03 -5.57 -7.95
N TRP A 30 -7.93 -4.60 -7.90
CA TRP A 30 -9.32 -4.80 -7.49
C TRP A 30 -10.23 -5.38 -8.59
N ALA A 31 -9.74 -5.48 -9.84
CA ALA A 31 -10.48 -6.02 -10.97
C ALA A 31 -10.20 -7.53 -11.13
N PRO A 32 -11.18 -8.43 -10.88
CA PRO A 32 -10.97 -9.88 -10.97
C PRO A 32 -10.57 -10.36 -12.37
N SER A 33 -10.94 -9.60 -13.40
CA SER A 33 -10.69 -9.95 -14.82
C SER A 33 -9.29 -9.60 -15.30
N THR A 34 -8.48 -8.88 -14.52
CA THR A 34 -7.12 -8.49 -14.93
C THR A 34 -6.19 -9.71 -14.92
N THR A 35 -5.51 -9.95 -16.03
CA THR A 35 -4.64 -11.12 -16.25
C THR A 35 -3.23 -10.93 -15.68
N GLY A 36 -2.51 -12.03 -15.42
CA GLY A 36 -1.14 -12.01 -14.91
C GLY A 36 -0.15 -11.25 -15.81
N ASN A 37 -0.34 -11.29 -17.13
CA ASN A 37 0.54 -10.56 -18.07
C ASN A 37 0.49 -9.03 -17.89
N VAL A 38 -0.67 -8.47 -17.52
CA VAL A 38 -0.77 -7.06 -17.20
C VAL A 38 0.07 -6.74 -15.97
N PHE A 39 0.01 -7.60 -14.95
CA PHE A 39 0.77 -7.40 -13.72
C PHE A 39 2.29 -7.57 -13.92
N ALA A 40 2.74 -8.42 -14.86
CA ALA A 40 4.15 -8.50 -15.21
C ALA A 40 4.68 -7.17 -15.78
N ALA A 41 3.93 -6.51 -16.67
CA ALA A 41 4.30 -5.19 -17.18
C ALA A 41 4.24 -4.11 -16.08
N ARG A 42 3.31 -4.22 -15.11
CA ARG A 42 3.24 -3.30 -13.97
C ARG A 42 4.42 -3.44 -13.01
N MET A 43 4.97 -4.64 -12.89
CA MET A 43 6.19 -4.86 -12.11
C MET A 43 7.37 -4.05 -12.63
N GLU A 44 7.62 -4.12 -13.93
CA GLU A 44 8.70 -3.36 -14.58
C GLU A 44 8.53 -1.85 -14.32
N ALA A 45 7.29 -1.34 -14.46
CA ALA A 45 7.00 0.06 -14.22
C ALA A 45 7.15 0.48 -12.73
N LEU A 46 6.80 -0.41 -11.78
CA LEU A 46 6.98 -0.14 -10.35
C LEU A 46 8.46 -0.14 -9.94
N GLU A 47 9.32 -0.90 -10.60
CA GLU A 47 10.76 -0.92 -10.31
C GLU A 47 11.44 0.43 -10.60
N GLU A 48 10.86 1.27 -11.44
CA GLU A 48 11.34 2.62 -11.72
C GLU A 48 10.93 3.65 -10.65
N PHE A 49 10.06 3.30 -9.71
CA PHE A 49 9.65 4.23 -8.65
C PHE A 49 10.83 4.61 -7.75
N PRO A 50 11.07 5.92 -7.53
CA PRO A 50 12.15 6.38 -6.67
C PRO A 50 12.13 5.78 -5.26
N GLU A 51 10.95 5.45 -4.73
CA GLU A 51 10.80 4.80 -3.43
C GLU A 51 11.43 3.41 -3.35
N LEU A 52 11.58 2.69 -4.47
CA LEU A 52 12.22 1.38 -4.52
C LEU A 52 13.71 1.44 -4.87
N GLN A 53 14.22 2.62 -5.24
CA GLN A 53 15.64 2.81 -5.50
C GLN A 53 16.42 2.90 -4.18
N PRO A 54 17.73 2.58 -4.19
CA PRO A 54 18.58 2.80 -3.03
C PRO A 54 18.50 4.27 -2.59
N PHE A 55 18.27 4.50 -1.30
CA PHE A 55 18.29 5.86 -0.76
C PHE A 55 19.69 6.46 -0.97
N GLU A 56 19.75 7.66 -1.54
CA GLU A 56 20.97 8.45 -1.52
C GLU A 56 21.34 8.78 -0.06
N GLU A 57 22.64 8.92 0.20
CA GLU A 57 23.12 9.27 1.56
C GLU A 57 22.52 10.61 2.00
N GLY A 58 21.56 10.57 2.91
CA GLY A 58 20.86 11.74 3.43
C GLY A 58 19.88 11.40 4.56
N LEU A 59 19.29 12.43 5.13
CA LEU A 59 18.20 12.26 6.10
C LEU A 59 16.95 11.80 5.35
N VAL A 60 16.52 10.58 5.62
CA VAL A 60 15.26 10.03 5.10
C VAL A 60 14.10 10.69 5.85
N ASP A 61 13.23 11.40 5.14
CA ASP A 61 12.02 11.96 5.73
C ASP A 61 11.03 10.85 6.12
N ALA A 62 10.26 11.10 7.17
CA ALA A 62 9.21 10.18 7.58
C ALA A 62 8.17 9.95 6.46
N ALA A 63 7.90 10.95 5.62
CA ALA A 63 7.04 10.80 4.45
C ALA A 63 7.59 9.79 3.45
N ASP A 64 8.93 9.79 3.23
CA ASP A 64 9.60 8.86 2.32
C ASP A 64 9.48 7.42 2.82
N ILE A 65 9.63 7.21 4.13
CA ILE A 65 9.48 5.89 4.74
C ILE A 65 8.07 5.32 4.49
N TYR A 66 7.02 6.12 4.70
CA TYR A 66 5.65 5.66 4.48
C TYR A 66 5.31 5.49 3.01
N ALA A 67 5.83 6.36 2.13
CA ALA A 67 5.70 6.21 0.69
C ALA A 67 6.40 4.92 0.20
N PHE A 68 7.61 4.64 0.68
CA PHE A 68 8.33 3.39 0.43
C PHE A 68 7.48 2.16 0.80
N TYR A 69 6.94 2.10 2.02
CA TYR A 69 6.11 0.95 2.41
C TYR A 69 4.84 0.84 1.58
N ALA A 70 4.24 1.95 1.17
CA ALA A 70 3.06 1.93 0.31
C ALA A 70 3.38 1.32 -1.07
N VAL A 71 4.50 1.72 -1.69
CA VAL A 71 4.96 1.17 -2.97
C VAL A 71 5.41 -0.29 -2.82
N LEU A 72 6.10 -0.63 -1.72
CA LEU A 72 6.53 -2.00 -1.43
C LEU A 72 5.33 -2.96 -1.28
N CYS A 73 4.27 -2.56 -0.59
CA CYS A 73 3.03 -3.33 -0.50
C CYS A 73 2.40 -3.52 -1.88
N MET A 74 2.34 -2.46 -2.69
CA MET A 74 1.84 -2.52 -4.07
C MET A 74 2.66 -3.52 -4.90
N ARG A 75 3.98 -3.46 -4.81
CA ARG A 75 4.90 -4.37 -5.51
C ARG A 75 4.61 -5.83 -5.18
N TYR A 76 4.48 -6.18 -3.90
CA TYR A 76 4.18 -7.55 -3.50
C TYR A 76 2.78 -8.01 -3.93
N ALA A 77 1.79 -7.13 -3.89
CA ALA A 77 0.45 -7.44 -4.39
C ALA A 77 0.46 -7.72 -5.91
N VAL A 78 1.20 -6.92 -6.67
CA VAL A 78 1.39 -7.12 -8.13
C VAL A 78 2.16 -8.41 -8.42
N LEU A 79 3.23 -8.71 -7.67
CA LEU A 79 3.98 -9.96 -7.80
C LEU A 79 3.09 -11.19 -7.57
N CYS A 80 2.29 -11.16 -6.51
CA CYS A 80 1.35 -12.24 -6.24
C CYS A 80 0.37 -12.45 -7.40
N ARG A 81 -0.16 -11.36 -7.98
CA ARG A 81 -1.08 -11.44 -9.14
C ARG A 81 -0.38 -11.88 -10.42
N ALA A 82 0.89 -11.56 -10.59
CA ALA A 82 1.68 -11.95 -11.76
C ALA A 82 2.09 -13.43 -11.72
N ASN A 83 2.58 -13.90 -10.58
CA ASN A 83 3.24 -15.19 -10.43
C ASN A 83 2.38 -16.24 -9.71
N GLY A 84 1.37 -15.80 -8.95
CA GLY A 84 0.54 -16.69 -8.11
C GLY A 84 1.28 -17.24 -6.89
N ASP A 85 2.43 -16.64 -6.50
CA ASP A 85 3.20 -17.08 -5.34
C ASP A 85 2.55 -16.62 -4.03
N PRO A 86 2.10 -17.54 -3.16
CA PRO A 86 1.50 -17.17 -1.89
C PRO A 86 2.48 -16.49 -0.93
N GLU A 87 3.79 -16.67 -1.10
CA GLU A 87 4.77 -15.95 -0.29
C GLU A 87 4.73 -14.43 -0.50
N ASP A 88 4.37 -13.98 -1.69
CA ASP A 88 4.23 -12.56 -1.97
C ASP A 88 3.05 -11.93 -1.21
N VAL A 89 1.97 -12.71 -0.94
CA VAL A 89 0.89 -12.29 -0.02
C VAL A 89 1.43 -12.09 1.39
N VAL A 90 2.23 -13.03 1.88
CA VAL A 90 2.84 -12.96 3.22
C VAL A 90 3.79 -11.75 3.32
N ARG A 91 4.60 -11.51 2.28
CA ARG A 91 5.49 -10.34 2.21
C ARG A 91 4.71 -9.03 2.20
N CYS A 92 3.61 -8.97 1.43
CA CYS A 92 2.72 -7.80 1.40
C CYS A 92 2.12 -7.53 2.78
N ALA A 93 1.56 -8.56 3.42
CA ALA A 93 0.99 -8.46 4.76
C ALA A 93 2.02 -8.01 5.79
N HIS A 94 3.23 -8.58 5.75
CA HIS A 94 4.34 -8.20 6.63
C HIS A 94 4.78 -6.75 6.42
N ALA A 95 4.89 -6.30 5.18
CA ALA A 95 5.23 -4.91 4.86
C ALA A 95 4.17 -3.93 5.41
N CYS A 96 2.88 -4.27 5.28
CA CYS A 96 1.79 -3.49 5.89
C CYS A 96 1.91 -3.41 7.42
N LEU A 97 2.11 -4.55 8.09
CA LEU A 97 2.28 -4.60 9.56
C LEU A 97 3.50 -3.82 10.02
N THR A 98 4.61 -3.90 9.29
CA THR A 98 5.83 -3.16 9.61
C THR A 98 5.60 -1.66 9.52
N ALA A 99 4.93 -1.19 8.46
CA ALA A 99 4.55 0.22 8.30
C ALA A 99 3.64 0.70 9.43
N MET A 100 2.66 -0.11 9.83
CA MET A 100 1.74 0.21 10.93
C MET A 100 2.46 0.23 12.27
N GLY A 101 3.40 -0.68 12.52
CA GLY A 101 4.24 -0.66 13.71
C GLY A 101 5.17 0.57 13.79
N GLN A 102 5.65 1.08 12.64
CA GLN A 102 6.36 2.37 12.61
C GLN A 102 5.42 3.53 12.95
N LEU A 103 4.17 3.48 12.47
CA LEU A 103 3.18 4.51 12.75
C LEU A 103 2.83 4.54 14.25
N ASP A 104 2.64 3.38 14.89
CA ASP A 104 2.38 3.26 16.33
C ASP A 104 3.52 3.83 17.18
N ARG A 105 4.78 3.59 16.79
CA ARG A 105 5.94 4.18 17.49
C ARG A 105 5.97 5.71 17.43
N ASN A 106 5.43 6.27 16.37
CA ASN A 106 5.47 7.71 16.09
C ASN A 106 4.21 8.45 16.57
N ILE A 107 3.12 7.74 16.83
CA ILE A 107 1.82 8.30 17.23
C ILE A 107 1.40 7.69 18.55
N PRO A 108 1.48 8.43 19.67
CA PRO A 108 1.05 7.93 20.96
C PRO A 108 -0.42 7.49 20.92
N LEU A 109 -0.72 6.34 21.51
CA LEU A 109 -2.06 5.73 21.57
C LEU A 109 -2.59 5.22 20.21
N GLY A 110 -1.75 5.12 19.19
CA GLY A 110 -2.10 4.40 17.96
C GLY A 110 -2.19 2.89 18.22
N ALA A 111 -3.10 2.23 17.52
CA ALA A 111 -3.26 0.77 17.52
C ALA A 111 -3.27 0.25 16.06
N PHE A 112 -2.53 0.94 15.18
CA PHE A 112 -2.56 0.69 13.73
C PHE A 112 -2.08 -0.70 13.36
N SER A 113 -1.08 -1.24 14.07
CA SER A 113 -0.58 -2.61 13.84
C SER A 113 -1.59 -3.66 14.31
N GLU A 114 -2.25 -3.46 15.45
CA GLU A 114 -3.29 -4.36 15.94
C GLU A 114 -4.52 -4.35 15.02
N ASP A 115 -4.92 -3.18 14.54
CA ASP A 115 -6.06 -3.02 13.63
C ASP A 115 -5.76 -3.64 12.25
N GLU A 116 -4.52 -3.51 11.76
CA GLU A 116 -4.09 -4.16 10.52
C GLU A 116 -4.08 -5.68 10.68
N ASP A 117 -3.48 -6.21 11.74
CA ASP A 117 -3.44 -7.66 12.02
C ASP A 117 -4.86 -8.23 12.12
N ARG A 118 -5.74 -7.56 12.85
CA ARG A 118 -7.16 -7.95 12.94
C ARG A 118 -7.85 -7.93 11.58
N SER A 119 -7.58 -6.92 10.76
CA SER A 119 -8.15 -6.80 9.41
C SER A 119 -7.68 -7.93 8.51
N GLN A 120 -6.39 -8.28 8.54
CA GLN A 120 -5.83 -9.40 7.77
C GLN A 120 -6.46 -10.73 8.19
N HIS A 121 -6.61 -10.99 9.49
CA HIS A 121 -7.29 -12.19 9.98
C HIS A 121 -8.76 -12.25 9.57
N GLN A 122 -9.48 -11.15 9.60
CA GLN A 122 -10.89 -11.12 9.17
C GLN A 122 -11.06 -11.42 7.69
N ILE A 123 -10.12 -10.97 6.83
CA ILE A 123 -10.14 -11.27 5.40
C ILE A 123 -9.96 -12.78 5.16
N LEU A 124 -9.05 -13.42 5.91
CA LEU A 124 -8.81 -14.87 5.78
C LEU A 124 -10.02 -15.72 6.21
N LEU A 125 -10.85 -15.23 7.11
CA LEU A 125 -12.05 -15.92 7.58
C LEU A 125 -13.29 -15.66 6.70
N GLY A 126 -13.21 -14.69 5.80
CA GLY A 126 -14.31 -14.32 4.90
C GLY A 126 -14.31 -15.12 3.60
N ASP A 127 -15.41 -15.02 2.85
CA ASP A 127 -15.48 -15.48 1.46
C ASP A 127 -15.30 -14.28 0.52
N PRO A 128 -14.08 -14.06 -0.01
CA PRO A 128 -13.78 -12.92 -0.87
C PRO A 128 -14.28 -13.07 -2.31
N THR A 129 -14.96 -14.18 -2.65
CA THR A 129 -15.30 -14.52 -4.03
C THR A 129 -16.51 -13.76 -4.58
N SER A 130 -17.36 -13.20 -3.73
CA SER A 130 -18.52 -12.42 -4.17
C SER A 130 -18.14 -10.97 -4.50
N GLY A 131 -18.71 -10.42 -5.59
CA GLY A 131 -18.48 -9.02 -5.98
C GLY A 131 -18.90 -8.01 -4.89
N GLU A 132 -19.93 -8.33 -4.09
CA GLU A 132 -20.36 -7.52 -2.96
C GLU A 132 -19.31 -7.52 -1.84
N SER A 133 -18.72 -8.67 -1.54
CA SER A 133 -17.61 -8.79 -0.57
C SER A 133 -16.40 -7.96 -1.00
N LEU A 134 -16.01 -8.01 -2.28
CA LEU A 134 -14.90 -7.21 -2.82
C LEU A 134 -15.15 -5.70 -2.69
N LEU A 135 -16.34 -5.22 -3.01
CA LEU A 135 -16.70 -3.81 -2.87
C LEU A 135 -16.63 -3.36 -1.40
N ARG A 136 -17.11 -4.20 -0.49
CA ARG A 136 -17.04 -3.96 0.96
C ARG A 136 -15.59 -3.88 1.44
N LEU A 137 -14.75 -4.84 1.04
CA LEU A 137 -13.33 -4.86 1.40
C LEU A 137 -12.60 -3.63 0.86
N ARG A 138 -12.85 -3.25 -0.40
CA ARG A 138 -12.29 -2.03 -1.00
C ARG A 138 -12.68 -0.77 -0.22
N LYS A 139 -13.91 -0.70 0.28
CA LYS A 139 -14.35 0.41 1.12
C LYS A 139 -13.62 0.43 2.46
N ILE A 140 -13.50 -0.72 3.13
CA ILE A 140 -12.80 -0.84 4.41
C ILE A 140 -11.34 -0.42 4.25
N ASP A 141 -10.64 -0.92 3.22
CA ASP A 141 -9.25 -0.52 2.93
C ASP A 141 -9.12 0.98 2.68
N ARG A 142 -10.04 1.59 1.92
CA ARG A 142 -10.04 3.02 1.66
C ARG A 142 -10.21 3.83 2.94
N ASP A 143 -11.14 3.45 3.80
CA ASP A 143 -11.42 4.16 5.05
C ASP A 143 -10.22 4.06 6.00
N ALA A 144 -9.66 2.87 6.19
CA ALA A 144 -8.45 2.65 6.98
C ALA A 144 -7.22 3.40 6.42
N SER A 145 -7.02 3.37 5.09
CA SER A 145 -5.95 4.11 4.43
C SER A 145 -6.05 5.62 4.64
N ARG A 146 -7.27 6.17 4.63
CA ARG A 146 -7.51 7.59 4.89
C ARG A 146 -7.17 7.97 6.33
N GLU A 147 -7.55 7.15 7.29
CA GLU A 147 -7.22 7.36 8.70
C GLU A 147 -5.71 7.38 8.92
N ARG A 148 -5.00 6.40 8.35
CA ARG A 148 -3.53 6.31 8.38
C ARG A 148 -2.87 7.55 7.77
N LEU A 149 -3.36 8.03 6.62
CA LEU A 149 -2.84 9.25 5.99
C LEU A 149 -3.01 10.47 6.90
N LEU A 150 -4.17 10.63 7.54
CA LEU A 150 -4.42 11.73 8.47
C LEU A 150 -3.47 11.65 9.67
N ALA A 151 -3.22 10.46 10.20
CA ALA A 151 -2.29 10.23 11.28
C ALA A 151 -0.85 10.61 10.89
N VAL A 152 -0.36 10.17 9.72
CA VAL A 152 0.96 10.56 9.20
C VAL A 152 1.06 12.07 9.01
N LYS A 153 0.08 12.69 8.33
CA LYS A 153 0.08 14.15 8.12
C LYS A 153 0.06 14.96 9.43
N SER A 154 -0.59 14.46 10.46
CA SER A 154 -0.58 15.10 11.76
C SER A 154 0.80 15.09 12.42
N ARG A 155 1.60 14.06 12.13
CA ARG A 155 2.97 13.92 12.62
C ARG A 155 3.96 14.80 11.85
N LEU A 156 3.82 14.87 10.52
CA LEU A 156 4.71 15.66 9.67
C LEU A 156 4.59 17.18 9.89
N ARG A 157 3.49 17.64 10.49
CA ARG A 157 3.25 19.07 10.82
C ARG A 157 3.85 19.52 12.14
N LYS A 158 4.45 18.62 12.91
CA LYS A 158 5.12 18.90 14.18
C LYS A 158 6.62 19.01 14.00
#